data_281e3a4b90a5f8970b40e66a8c9401e7
#
_entry.id   281e3a4b90a5f8970b40e66a8c9401e7
#
_cell.length_a   1.000
_cell.length_b   1.000
_cell.length_c   1.000
_cell.angle_alpha   90.00
_cell.angle_beta   90.00
_cell.angle_gamma   90.00
#
_symmetry.space_group_name_H-M   'P 1'
#
loop_
_entity.id
_entity.type
_entity.pdbx_description
1 polymer ?
#
loop_
_entity_poly.entity_id
_entity_poly.type
_entity_poly.pdbx_seq_one_letter_code
_entity_poly.pdbx_strand_id
1 'polypeptide(L)'
;HHADILSLSLGIATSTVAERTMLRHTCVNALELGVIAAIANGNEGNMQWLNPIPDNVRVPGSCPPPWLHPDQANVNPGELSCVVAVGAVNYYDAVADFSSHGPVTWQHTEFADYAYQPGIGLIRPDVCAPGVNIVSLDYATNDGFVTMSGTSMATPCVAGVMALMLEKNPDLTPAEISMILETTAYKITPNKTNTTGSGRVDALAAINAIDNGDFKFVSYNINDDNEETGNSNANLNPLEQVKLNVTFENKSEISYDNVKAVLRTNNVMVRIDDSIAQINSIGANETINIVDEFEFIVDETVQIGSSLGFDVYFYDENNESIGMFRVPVEVYGKQLEYSSVIIKNDDNGNGILEAGESADFGVV
;
A
#
# COMPACT_ATOMS: atom_id res chain seq x y z
N HIS A 1 -18.51 -14.77 -7.52
CA HIS A 1 -18.31 -13.57 -8.34
C HIS A 1 -16.98 -12.94 -7.90
N HIS A 2 -16.09 -12.74 -8.84
CA HIS A 2 -14.85 -12.01 -8.62
C HIS A 2 -15.11 -10.53 -8.98
N ALA A 3 -14.68 -9.61 -8.14
CA ALA A 3 -14.71 -8.18 -8.41
C ALA A 3 -13.29 -7.65 -8.23
N ASP A 4 -12.77 -6.92 -9.21
CA ASP A 4 -11.44 -6.34 -9.18
C ASP A 4 -11.46 -4.98 -8.46
N ILE A 5 -12.58 -4.25 -8.59
CA ILE A 5 -12.75 -2.90 -8.05
C ILE A 5 -14.02 -2.81 -7.23
N LEU A 6 -13.94 -2.15 -6.08
CA LEU A 6 -15.09 -1.71 -5.28
C LEU A 6 -15.23 -0.19 -5.36
N SER A 7 -16.44 0.29 -5.62
CA SER A 7 -16.80 1.73 -5.55
C SER A 7 -17.74 1.95 -4.38
N LEU A 8 -17.24 2.52 -3.27
CA LEU A 8 -17.95 2.63 -2.01
C LEU A 8 -18.22 4.09 -1.64
N SER A 9 -19.35 4.62 -2.12
CA SER A 9 -19.84 5.96 -1.74
C SER A 9 -20.53 5.93 -0.38
N LEU A 10 -19.88 5.33 0.62
CA LEU A 10 -20.41 5.12 1.98
C LEU A 10 -19.30 5.21 3.04
N GLY A 11 -19.69 5.31 4.30
CA GLY A 11 -18.78 5.28 5.44
C GLY A 11 -19.49 5.63 6.76
N ILE A 12 -18.86 5.24 7.87
CA ILE A 12 -19.33 5.50 9.23
C ILE A 12 -18.56 6.70 9.79
N ALA A 13 -19.28 7.78 10.16
CA ALA A 13 -18.69 9.02 10.66
C ALA A 13 -18.26 8.94 12.13
N THR A 14 -19.06 8.25 12.97
CA THR A 14 -18.78 8.04 14.40
C THR A 14 -18.66 6.56 14.67
N SER A 15 -17.49 5.99 14.39
CA SER A 15 -17.24 4.57 14.57
C SER A 15 -16.59 4.28 15.92
N THR A 16 -17.00 3.17 16.53
CA THR A 16 -16.30 2.59 17.67
C THR A 16 -14.96 2.01 17.27
N VAL A 17 -14.05 1.81 18.22
CA VAL A 17 -12.76 1.14 17.97
C VAL A 17 -12.98 -0.24 17.32
N ALA A 18 -13.96 -1.01 17.82
CA ALA A 18 -14.25 -2.34 17.28
C ALA A 18 -14.73 -2.32 15.80
N GLU A 19 -15.58 -1.35 15.44
CA GLU A 19 -16.03 -1.18 14.05
C GLU A 19 -14.88 -0.75 13.13
N ARG A 20 -14.02 0.16 13.59
CA ARG A 20 -12.80 0.58 12.85
C ARG A 20 -11.89 -0.61 12.59
N THR A 21 -11.56 -1.38 13.63
CA THR A 21 -10.74 -2.57 13.55
C THR A 21 -11.31 -3.59 12.58
N MET A 22 -12.59 -3.95 12.73
CA MET A 22 -13.27 -4.90 11.84
C MET A 22 -13.24 -4.45 10.37
N LEU A 23 -13.51 -3.17 10.10
CA LEU A 23 -13.52 -2.64 8.74
C LEU A 23 -12.13 -2.61 8.12
N ARG A 24 -11.08 -2.29 8.91
CA ARG A 24 -9.71 -2.35 8.42
C ARG A 24 -9.31 -3.78 8.06
N HIS A 25 -9.55 -4.78 8.93
CA HIS A 25 -9.32 -6.18 8.59
C HIS A 25 -10.06 -6.62 7.32
N THR A 26 -11.31 -6.18 7.16
CA THR A 26 -12.06 -6.48 5.93
C THR A 26 -11.39 -5.90 4.69
N CYS A 27 -10.85 -4.68 4.78
CA CYS A 27 -10.15 -4.03 3.68
C CYS A 27 -8.75 -4.66 3.43
N VAL A 28 -8.08 -5.16 4.47
CA VAL A 28 -6.84 -5.95 4.34
C VAL A 28 -7.14 -7.25 3.59
N ASN A 29 -8.13 -8.01 4.01
CA ASN A 29 -8.52 -9.25 3.35
C ASN A 29 -8.94 -9.03 1.87
N ALA A 30 -9.58 -7.91 1.56
CA ALA A 30 -9.91 -7.54 0.18
C ALA A 30 -8.65 -7.26 -0.65
N LEU A 31 -7.64 -6.60 -0.06
CA LEU A 31 -6.35 -6.39 -0.70
C LEU A 31 -5.63 -7.71 -1.00
N GLU A 32 -5.61 -8.65 -0.07
CA GLU A 32 -5.03 -9.98 -0.23
C GLU A 32 -5.68 -10.78 -1.38
N LEU A 33 -6.94 -10.48 -1.68
CA LEU A 33 -7.67 -11.04 -2.82
C LEU A 33 -7.43 -10.28 -4.14
N GLY A 34 -6.52 -9.30 -4.15
CA GLY A 34 -6.22 -8.48 -5.33
C GLY A 34 -7.27 -7.40 -5.63
N VAL A 35 -8.19 -7.10 -4.69
CA VAL A 35 -9.24 -6.10 -4.88
C VAL A 35 -8.73 -4.72 -4.47
N ILE A 36 -9.05 -3.69 -5.28
CA ILE A 36 -8.84 -2.28 -4.91
C ILE A 36 -10.19 -1.58 -4.73
N ALA A 37 -10.24 -0.60 -3.81
CA ALA A 37 -11.48 0.10 -3.49
C ALA A 37 -11.30 1.62 -3.53
N ALA A 38 -12.10 2.30 -4.37
CA ALA A 38 -12.33 3.74 -4.25
C ALA A 38 -13.39 3.98 -3.18
N ILE A 39 -13.05 4.75 -2.14
CA ILE A 39 -13.93 4.97 -0.98
C ILE A 39 -14.08 6.46 -0.67
N ALA A 40 -15.33 6.88 -0.48
CA ALA A 40 -15.63 8.26 -0.11
C ALA A 40 -15.01 8.65 1.24
N ASN A 41 -14.26 9.76 1.25
CA ASN A 41 -13.55 10.23 2.44
C ASN A 41 -14.50 10.75 3.54
N GLY A 42 -15.72 11.17 3.15
CA GLY A 42 -16.75 11.74 4.03
C GLY A 42 -17.08 13.18 3.66
N ASN A 43 -18.15 13.71 4.27
CA ASN A 43 -18.68 15.06 3.98
C ASN A 43 -18.72 15.94 5.24
N GLU A 44 -17.82 15.72 6.18
CA GLU A 44 -17.73 16.37 7.48
C GLU A 44 -16.62 17.44 7.54
N GLY A 45 -16.02 17.84 6.41
CA GLY A 45 -14.91 18.80 6.38
C GLY A 45 -15.20 20.13 7.06
N ASN A 46 -16.40 20.68 6.89
CA ASN A 46 -16.87 21.89 7.54
C ASN A 46 -17.61 21.64 8.86
N MET A 47 -17.68 20.40 9.35
CA MET A 47 -18.34 19.99 10.59
C MET A 47 -17.33 19.53 11.65
N GLN A 48 -16.16 20.13 11.70
CA GLN A 48 -15.11 19.75 12.67
C GLN A 48 -15.51 19.94 14.13
N TRP A 49 -16.56 20.71 14.41
CA TRP A 49 -17.16 20.82 15.73
C TRP A 49 -17.91 19.55 16.17
N LEU A 50 -18.33 18.70 15.23
CA LEU A 50 -19.00 17.42 15.46
C LEU A 50 -18.04 16.25 15.24
N ASN A 51 -17.25 16.31 14.17
CA ASN A 51 -16.28 15.30 13.78
C ASN A 51 -14.88 15.96 13.64
N PRO A 52 -14.21 16.22 14.78
CA PRO A 52 -12.90 16.88 14.76
C PRO A 52 -11.82 15.96 14.17
N ILE A 53 -10.73 16.57 13.68
CA ILE A 53 -9.51 15.82 13.41
C ILE A 53 -8.98 15.25 14.73
N PRO A 54 -8.54 13.97 14.80
CA PRO A 54 -8.24 13.07 13.67
C PRO A 54 -9.38 12.16 13.19
N ASP A 55 -10.61 12.38 13.62
CA ASP A 55 -11.77 11.52 13.35
C ASP A 55 -12.73 12.11 12.29
N ASN A 56 -12.25 13.07 11.49
CA ASN A 56 -13.05 13.73 10.45
C ASN A 56 -13.33 12.84 9.23
N VAL A 57 -12.45 11.86 8.96
CA VAL A 57 -12.59 10.94 7.82
C VAL A 57 -13.39 9.71 8.22
N ARG A 58 -14.36 9.35 7.40
CA ARG A 58 -15.22 8.18 7.61
C ARG A 58 -14.44 6.88 7.42
N VAL A 59 -14.80 5.86 8.21
CA VAL A 59 -14.32 4.49 8.01
C VAL A 59 -15.20 3.80 6.96
N PRO A 60 -14.66 3.07 5.97
CA PRO A 60 -13.28 2.62 5.81
C PRO A 60 -12.36 3.56 5.01
N GLY A 61 -12.81 4.73 4.55
CA GLY A 61 -11.94 5.71 3.87
C GLY A 61 -10.70 6.12 4.68
N SER A 62 -10.77 6.02 6.02
CA SER A 62 -9.65 6.26 6.92
C SER A 62 -8.60 5.13 6.96
N CYS A 63 -8.87 3.94 6.38
CA CYS A 63 -7.92 2.82 6.40
C CYS A 63 -6.68 3.11 5.53
N PRO A 64 -5.48 2.66 5.91
CA PRO A 64 -4.26 2.96 5.17
C PRO A 64 -4.29 2.36 3.76
N PRO A 65 -3.63 3.02 2.78
CA PRO A 65 -3.63 2.59 1.38
C PRO A 65 -2.74 1.36 1.16
N PRO A 66 -2.85 0.68 0.02
CA PRO A 66 -1.92 -0.39 -0.35
C PRO A 66 -0.51 0.11 -0.68
N TRP A 67 -0.32 1.41 -0.76
CA TRP A 67 0.96 2.06 -0.93
C TRP A 67 1.08 3.27 0.00
N LEU A 68 2.20 3.34 0.75
CA LEU A 68 2.47 4.46 1.65
C LEU A 68 3.28 5.54 0.93
N HIS A 69 2.83 6.79 1.06
CA HIS A 69 3.59 7.94 0.56
C HIS A 69 4.93 8.07 1.31
N PRO A 70 6.06 8.38 0.63
CA PRO A 70 7.40 8.49 1.25
C PRO A 70 7.45 9.42 2.48
N ASP A 71 6.67 10.51 2.48
CA ASP A 71 6.61 11.46 3.60
C ASP A 71 6.00 10.87 4.88
N GLN A 72 5.44 9.66 4.81
CA GLN A 72 4.90 8.92 5.95
C GLN A 72 5.81 7.76 6.38
N ALA A 73 7.06 7.74 5.92
CA ALA A 73 8.04 6.67 6.22
C ALA A 73 8.36 6.51 7.71
N ASN A 74 8.10 7.53 8.54
CA ASN A 74 8.31 7.48 9.99
C ASN A 74 7.10 6.95 10.78
N VAL A 75 6.06 6.55 10.10
CA VAL A 75 4.85 5.98 10.72
C VAL A 75 4.97 4.47 10.66
N ASN A 76 4.88 3.77 11.78
CA ASN A 76 4.84 2.32 11.82
C ASN A 76 3.61 1.85 11.02
N PRO A 77 3.78 1.28 9.83
CA PRO A 77 2.66 0.81 9.05
C PRO A 77 2.15 -0.48 9.71
N GLY A 78 0.92 -0.45 10.19
CA GLY A 78 0.18 -1.67 10.39
C GLY A 78 -0.14 -2.33 9.04
N GLU A 79 -1.06 -3.27 9.02
CA GLU A 79 -1.51 -3.90 7.80
C GLU A 79 -2.10 -2.87 6.83
N LEU A 80 -1.70 -2.94 5.57
CA LEU A 80 -2.22 -2.13 4.48
C LEU A 80 -3.57 -2.67 4.03
N SER A 81 -4.39 -1.81 3.38
CA SER A 81 -5.73 -2.17 2.94
C SER A 81 -5.97 -1.82 1.47
N CYS A 82 -7.04 -2.33 0.89
CA CYS A 82 -7.41 -2.06 -0.50
C CYS A 82 -7.84 -0.61 -0.79
N VAL A 83 -7.82 0.29 0.18
CA VAL A 83 -8.53 1.57 0.15
C VAL A 83 -7.73 2.66 -0.56
N VAL A 84 -8.36 3.29 -1.54
CA VAL A 84 -8.01 4.62 -2.06
C VAL A 84 -9.09 5.59 -1.59
N ALA A 85 -8.74 6.47 -0.67
CA ALA A 85 -9.65 7.46 -0.09
C ALA A 85 -9.82 8.66 -1.02
N VAL A 86 -11.07 9.02 -1.35
CA VAL A 86 -11.39 10.00 -2.36
C VAL A 86 -12.01 11.25 -1.74
N GLY A 87 -11.34 12.39 -1.91
CA GLY A 87 -11.84 13.73 -1.61
C GLY A 87 -12.62 14.35 -2.78
N ALA A 88 -13.33 15.45 -2.52
CA ALA A 88 -14.13 16.14 -3.51
C ALA A 88 -13.57 17.51 -3.86
N VAL A 89 -13.46 17.80 -5.16
CA VAL A 89 -13.15 19.13 -5.70
C VAL A 89 -14.28 19.63 -6.59
N ASN A 90 -14.31 20.94 -6.79
CA ASN A 90 -15.22 21.57 -7.75
C ASN A 90 -14.58 21.69 -9.16
N TYR A 91 -15.30 22.31 -10.09
CA TYR A 91 -14.85 22.51 -11.47
C TYR A 91 -13.52 23.31 -11.60
N TYR A 92 -13.17 24.11 -10.61
CA TYR A 92 -11.93 24.92 -10.58
C TYR A 92 -10.80 24.28 -9.78
N ASP A 93 -10.90 22.97 -9.48
CA ASP A 93 -9.97 22.21 -8.64
C ASP A 93 -9.87 22.72 -7.19
N ALA A 94 -10.81 23.57 -6.74
CA ALA A 94 -10.90 23.93 -5.34
C ALA A 94 -11.56 22.82 -4.53
N VAL A 95 -10.94 22.47 -3.40
CA VAL A 95 -11.49 21.47 -2.47
C VAL A 95 -12.87 21.93 -1.97
N ALA A 96 -13.84 21.04 -1.98
CA ALA A 96 -15.17 21.32 -1.47
C ALA A 96 -15.14 21.44 0.06
N ASP A 97 -15.79 22.46 0.61
CA ASP A 97 -15.80 22.74 2.07
C ASP A 97 -16.29 21.56 2.91
N PHE A 98 -17.18 20.75 2.37
CA PHE A 98 -17.68 19.55 3.02
C PHE A 98 -16.71 18.38 2.97
N SER A 99 -15.72 18.37 2.04
CA SER A 99 -14.84 17.21 1.87
C SER A 99 -14.06 16.92 3.16
N SER A 100 -14.31 15.78 3.79
CA SER A 100 -13.59 15.34 4.98
C SER A 100 -12.09 15.20 4.70
N HIS A 101 -11.27 15.46 5.71
CA HIS A 101 -9.82 15.46 5.54
C HIS A 101 -9.08 15.02 6.82
N GLY A 102 -7.83 14.55 6.61
CA GLY A 102 -6.95 14.11 7.68
C GLY A 102 -6.27 15.26 8.44
N PRO A 103 -5.23 14.93 9.21
CA PRO A 103 -4.68 13.58 9.36
C PRO A 103 -5.59 12.65 10.16
N VAL A 104 -5.43 11.33 9.94
CA VAL A 104 -6.15 10.26 10.64
C VAL A 104 -5.18 9.53 11.58
N THR A 105 -5.67 8.96 12.68
CA THR A 105 -4.89 8.12 13.59
C THR A 105 -5.51 6.75 13.81
N TRP A 106 -4.65 5.76 14.01
CA TRP A 106 -5.01 4.39 14.39
C TRP A 106 -4.33 3.97 15.70
N GLN A 107 -3.66 4.93 16.40
CA GLN A 107 -2.87 4.67 17.61
C GLN A 107 -3.67 4.06 18.78
N HIS A 108 -4.99 4.24 18.81
CA HIS A 108 -5.87 3.75 19.87
C HIS A 108 -6.62 2.47 19.48
N THR A 109 -6.19 1.79 18.43
CA THR A 109 -6.69 0.51 17.97
C THR A 109 -5.65 -0.58 18.20
N GLU A 110 -5.98 -1.84 17.88
CA GLU A 110 -5.01 -2.95 17.95
C GLU A 110 -3.81 -2.78 17.01
N PHE A 111 -3.97 -2.02 15.91
CA PHE A 111 -2.87 -1.74 14.97
C PHE A 111 -1.81 -0.81 15.55
N ALA A 112 -2.20 0.09 16.47
CA ALA A 112 -1.34 1.03 17.18
C ALA A 112 -0.40 1.88 16.26
N ASP A 113 -0.84 2.18 15.03
CA ASP A 113 -0.07 2.89 14.02
C ASP A 113 -0.61 4.30 13.73
N TYR A 114 0.08 5.05 12.87
CA TYR A 114 -0.26 6.41 12.44
C TYR A 114 -0.54 7.37 13.62
N ALA A 115 0.37 7.41 14.57
CA ALA A 115 0.24 8.27 15.75
C ALA A 115 0.02 9.73 15.36
N TYR A 116 -1.03 10.36 15.92
CA TYR A 116 -1.37 11.75 15.64
C TYR A 116 -0.52 12.74 16.44
N GLN A 117 -0.25 12.44 17.69
CA GLN A 117 0.58 13.26 18.58
C GLN A 117 1.61 12.38 19.31
N PRO A 118 2.90 12.66 19.21
CA PRO A 118 3.59 13.75 18.47
C PRO A 118 3.77 13.50 16.97
N GLY A 119 3.24 12.42 16.42
CA GLY A 119 3.35 12.06 15.01
C GLY A 119 2.47 12.91 14.09
N ILE A 120 2.62 12.68 12.80
CA ILE A 120 1.88 13.43 11.76
C ILE A 120 0.55 12.78 11.39
N GLY A 121 0.34 11.51 11.74
CA GLY A 121 -0.83 10.73 11.35
C GLY A 121 -0.83 10.32 9.87
N LEU A 122 -1.90 9.67 9.45
CA LEU A 122 -2.12 9.24 8.07
C LEU A 122 -2.76 10.37 7.26
N ILE A 123 -2.12 10.76 6.16
CA ILE A 123 -2.67 11.76 5.23
C ILE A 123 -3.90 11.17 4.52
N ARG A 124 -4.99 11.92 4.54
CA ARG A 124 -6.25 11.63 3.84
C ARG A 124 -6.89 12.92 3.30
N PRO A 125 -7.45 12.91 2.07
CA PRO A 125 -7.61 11.79 1.13
C PRO A 125 -6.29 11.35 0.49
N ASP A 126 -6.33 10.25 -0.33
CA ASP A 126 -5.21 9.86 -1.19
C ASP A 126 -5.20 10.70 -2.46
N VAL A 127 -6.37 10.81 -3.10
CA VAL A 127 -6.62 11.65 -4.29
C VAL A 127 -7.96 12.36 -4.17
N CYS A 128 -8.18 13.37 -5.00
CA CYS A 128 -9.47 14.02 -5.17
C CYS A 128 -10.04 13.73 -6.57
N ALA A 129 -11.37 13.90 -6.70
CA ALA A 129 -12.06 13.90 -7.98
C ALA A 129 -13.22 14.92 -7.98
N PRO A 130 -13.80 15.25 -9.15
CA PRO A 130 -14.98 16.12 -9.22
C PRO A 130 -16.13 15.57 -8.38
N GLY A 131 -16.60 16.36 -7.41
CA GLY A 131 -17.64 15.96 -6.46
C GLY A 131 -18.67 17.07 -6.17
N VAL A 132 -18.62 18.21 -6.90
CA VAL A 132 -19.53 19.32 -6.69
C VAL A 132 -20.40 19.56 -7.93
N ASN A 133 -21.72 19.58 -7.73
CA ASN A 133 -22.71 19.79 -8.81
C ASN A 133 -22.60 18.74 -9.94
N ILE A 134 -22.43 17.50 -9.58
CA ILE A 134 -22.34 16.38 -10.52
C ILE A 134 -23.74 15.97 -10.97
N VAL A 135 -23.96 16.01 -12.28
CA VAL A 135 -25.21 15.59 -12.91
C VAL A 135 -25.13 14.11 -13.23
N SER A 136 -26.12 13.35 -12.80
CA SER A 136 -26.23 11.92 -13.08
C SER A 136 -27.69 11.50 -13.21
N LEU A 137 -27.94 10.21 -13.50
CA LEU A 137 -29.29 9.65 -13.61
C LEU A 137 -30.04 9.78 -12.28
N ASP A 138 -31.32 10.13 -12.39
CA ASP A 138 -32.21 10.19 -11.23
C ASP A 138 -32.84 8.81 -10.95
N TYR A 139 -32.59 8.26 -9.76
CA TYR A 139 -33.16 6.97 -9.34
C TYR A 139 -34.68 6.97 -9.24
N ALA A 140 -35.31 8.14 -9.12
CA ALA A 140 -36.75 8.27 -8.96
C ALA A 140 -37.50 8.28 -10.30
N THR A 141 -36.80 8.36 -11.42
CA THR A 141 -37.35 8.45 -12.78
C THR A 141 -36.62 7.52 -13.74
N ASN A 142 -37.26 7.18 -14.88
CA ASN A 142 -36.65 6.31 -15.89
C ASN A 142 -35.71 7.05 -16.86
N ASP A 143 -35.85 8.37 -16.97
CA ASP A 143 -35.18 9.20 -17.97
C ASP A 143 -34.74 10.59 -17.41
N GLY A 144 -34.86 10.79 -16.09
CA GLY A 144 -34.50 12.03 -15.43
C GLY A 144 -33.04 12.11 -15.02
N PHE A 145 -32.63 13.34 -14.72
CA PHE A 145 -31.30 13.65 -14.18
C PHE A 145 -31.43 14.39 -12.87
N VAL A 146 -30.48 14.15 -11.97
CA VAL A 146 -30.35 14.85 -10.69
C VAL A 146 -28.93 15.38 -10.52
N THR A 147 -28.82 16.56 -9.90
CA THR A 147 -27.52 17.16 -9.56
C THR A 147 -27.24 16.96 -8.07
N MET A 148 -26.10 16.36 -7.77
CA MET A 148 -25.69 16.09 -6.38
C MET A 148 -24.25 16.54 -6.14
N SER A 149 -23.91 16.79 -4.86
CA SER A 149 -22.56 17.10 -4.42
C SER A 149 -22.19 16.21 -3.24
N GLY A 150 -20.94 15.75 -3.18
CA GLY A 150 -20.42 14.89 -2.13
C GLY A 150 -19.17 14.15 -2.58
N THR A 151 -18.37 13.67 -1.63
CA THR A 151 -17.32 12.68 -1.90
C THR A 151 -17.89 11.40 -2.51
N SER A 152 -19.18 11.13 -2.28
CA SER A 152 -19.95 10.06 -2.93
C SER A 152 -20.05 10.19 -4.45
N MET A 153 -19.95 11.41 -5.01
CA MET A 153 -19.93 11.68 -6.46
C MET A 153 -18.51 11.62 -7.01
N ALA A 154 -17.52 11.98 -6.22
CA ALA A 154 -16.11 11.90 -6.57
C ALA A 154 -15.61 10.43 -6.65
N THR A 155 -16.05 9.59 -5.74
CA THR A 155 -15.62 8.19 -5.62
C THR A 155 -15.81 7.36 -6.89
N PRO A 156 -17.00 7.34 -7.54
CA PRO A 156 -17.19 6.57 -8.77
C PRO A 156 -16.36 7.09 -9.94
N CYS A 157 -15.96 8.37 -9.95
CA CYS A 157 -15.03 8.88 -10.96
C CYS A 157 -13.65 8.20 -10.84
N VAL A 158 -13.14 8.05 -9.61
CA VAL A 158 -11.87 7.33 -9.36
C VAL A 158 -12.00 5.85 -9.70
N ALA A 159 -13.10 5.20 -9.29
CA ALA A 159 -13.37 3.80 -9.65
C ALA A 159 -13.42 3.58 -11.17
N GLY A 160 -13.99 4.54 -11.91
CA GLY A 160 -13.99 4.52 -13.38
C GLY A 160 -12.59 4.62 -13.99
N VAL A 161 -11.71 5.45 -13.41
CA VAL A 161 -10.30 5.51 -13.83
C VAL A 161 -9.58 4.20 -13.53
N MET A 162 -9.78 3.61 -12.36
CA MET A 162 -9.24 2.28 -12.02
C MET A 162 -9.68 1.22 -13.03
N ALA A 163 -10.95 1.25 -13.47
CA ALA A 163 -11.46 0.31 -14.46
C ALA A 163 -10.79 0.47 -15.82
N LEU A 164 -10.57 1.70 -16.27
CA LEU A 164 -9.82 1.98 -17.49
C LEU A 164 -8.34 1.55 -17.38
N MET A 165 -7.74 1.68 -16.19
CA MET A 165 -6.39 1.21 -15.93
C MET A 165 -6.30 -0.31 -16.06
N LEU A 166 -7.24 -1.06 -15.47
CA LEU A 166 -7.30 -2.53 -15.58
C LEU A 166 -7.70 -3.01 -16.99
N GLU A 167 -8.51 -2.24 -17.74
CA GLU A 167 -8.76 -2.51 -19.16
C GLU A 167 -7.47 -2.42 -19.98
N LYS A 168 -6.62 -1.43 -19.66
CA LYS A 168 -5.33 -1.23 -20.33
C LYS A 168 -4.31 -2.30 -19.96
N ASN A 169 -4.20 -2.63 -18.68
CA ASN A 169 -3.35 -3.70 -18.15
C ASN A 169 -4.07 -4.47 -17.05
N PRO A 170 -4.65 -5.65 -17.35
CA PRO A 170 -5.38 -6.48 -16.37
C PRO A 170 -4.51 -7.05 -15.24
N ASP A 171 -3.19 -7.04 -15.40
CA ASP A 171 -2.23 -7.58 -14.43
C ASP A 171 -1.82 -6.56 -13.35
N LEU A 172 -2.32 -5.32 -13.40
CA LEU A 172 -2.01 -4.32 -12.39
C LEU A 172 -2.46 -4.75 -11.00
N THR A 173 -1.54 -4.69 -10.06
CA THR A 173 -1.84 -4.91 -8.64
C THR A 173 -2.54 -3.70 -8.02
N PRO A 174 -3.29 -3.87 -6.91
CA PRO A 174 -3.87 -2.75 -6.17
C PRO A 174 -2.84 -1.68 -5.75
N ALA A 175 -1.62 -2.09 -5.41
CA ALA A 175 -0.54 -1.17 -5.04
C ALA A 175 -0.10 -0.31 -6.22
N GLU A 176 0.09 -0.90 -7.40
CA GLU A 176 0.44 -0.18 -8.63
C GLU A 176 -0.66 0.79 -9.03
N ILE A 177 -1.92 0.38 -8.98
CA ILE A 177 -3.06 1.26 -9.27
C ILE A 177 -3.06 2.47 -8.33
N SER A 178 -2.94 2.24 -7.02
CA SER A 178 -2.90 3.33 -6.02
C SER A 178 -1.73 4.28 -6.27
N MET A 179 -0.54 3.74 -6.52
CA MET A 179 0.66 4.52 -6.79
C MET A 179 0.53 5.34 -8.08
N ILE A 180 0.05 4.76 -9.17
CA ILE A 180 -0.17 5.47 -10.43
C ILE A 180 -1.17 6.61 -10.25
N LEU A 181 -2.30 6.37 -9.58
CA LEU A 181 -3.30 7.40 -9.30
C LEU A 181 -2.69 8.58 -8.54
N GLU A 182 -1.84 8.32 -7.55
CA GLU A 182 -1.23 9.39 -6.74
C GLU A 182 -0.10 10.12 -7.48
N THR A 183 0.75 9.40 -8.20
CA THR A 183 1.90 10.00 -8.90
C THR A 183 1.51 10.79 -10.13
N THR A 184 0.45 10.38 -10.82
CA THR A 184 -0.07 11.04 -12.03
C THR A 184 -1.16 12.07 -11.76
N ALA A 185 -1.62 12.22 -10.52
CA ALA A 185 -2.64 13.20 -10.15
C ALA A 185 -2.23 14.61 -10.56
N TYR A 186 -3.18 15.35 -11.13
CA TYR A 186 -3.02 16.79 -11.38
C TYR A 186 -2.79 17.52 -10.05
N LYS A 187 -1.64 18.17 -9.91
CA LYS A 187 -1.21 18.79 -8.65
C LYS A 187 -1.99 20.06 -8.36
N ILE A 188 -2.86 20.00 -7.35
CA ILE A 188 -3.56 21.18 -6.79
C ILE A 188 -2.61 21.91 -5.83
N THR A 189 -1.79 21.18 -5.12
CA THR A 189 -0.73 21.66 -4.23
C THR A 189 0.59 21.00 -4.60
N PRO A 190 1.76 21.65 -4.35
CA PRO A 190 3.07 21.06 -4.71
C PRO A 190 3.30 19.68 -4.09
N ASN A 191 2.87 19.49 -2.85
CA ASN A 191 3.03 18.25 -2.09
C ASN A 191 1.67 17.63 -1.75
N LYS A 192 1.66 16.34 -1.40
CA LYS A 192 0.50 15.66 -0.83
C LYS A 192 0.09 16.33 0.48
N THR A 193 -1.20 16.63 0.62
CA THR A 193 -1.76 17.30 1.81
C THR A 193 -2.97 16.57 2.36
N ASN A 194 -3.33 16.91 3.60
CA ASN A 194 -4.54 16.35 4.22
C ASN A 194 -5.86 16.81 3.61
N THR A 195 -5.84 17.78 2.70
CA THR A 195 -7.05 18.31 2.05
C THR A 195 -7.19 17.89 0.60
N THR A 196 -6.06 17.80 -0.13
CA THR A 196 -6.05 17.50 -1.57
C THR A 196 -5.56 16.09 -1.87
N GLY A 197 -4.99 15.38 -0.87
CA GLY A 197 -4.20 14.21 -1.18
C GLY A 197 -3.06 14.56 -2.13
N SER A 198 -2.78 13.68 -3.05
CA SER A 198 -1.79 13.89 -4.12
C SER A 198 -2.28 14.83 -5.23
N GLY A 199 -3.57 15.17 -5.23
CA GLY A 199 -4.21 16.06 -6.20
C GLY A 199 -5.47 15.47 -6.82
N ARG A 200 -5.97 16.08 -7.90
CA ARG A 200 -7.12 15.56 -8.65
C ARG A 200 -6.68 14.45 -9.59
N VAL A 201 -7.39 13.32 -9.56
CA VAL A 201 -7.13 12.20 -10.48
C VAL A 201 -7.13 12.67 -11.94
N ASP A 202 -6.13 12.25 -12.70
CA ASP A 202 -6.00 12.50 -14.14
C ASP A 202 -6.02 11.16 -14.88
N ALA A 203 -7.16 10.86 -15.51
CA ALA A 203 -7.36 9.58 -16.19
C ALA A 203 -6.40 9.38 -17.37
N LEU A 204 -6.13 10.44 -18.13
CA LEU A 204 -5.23 10.34 -19.28
C LEU A 204 -3.78 10.11 -18.84
N ALA A 205 -3.33 10.86 -17.84
CA ALA A 205 -1.99 10.69 -17.29
C ALA A 205 -1.82 9.31 -16.65
N ALA A 206 -2.84 8.81 -15.91
CA ALA A 206 -2.82 7.48 -15.32
C ALA A 206 -2.73 6.37 -16.38
N ILE A 207 -3.53 6.46 -17.46
CA ILE A 207 -3.50 5.48 -18.56
C ILE A 207 -2.15 5.53 -19.31
N ASN A 208 -1.62 6.73 -19.56
CA ASN A 208 -0.34 6.89 -20.23
C ASN A 208 0.84 6.38 -19.37
N ALA A 209 0.73 6.48 -18.05
CA ALA A 209 1.74 5.92 -17.15
C ALA A 209 1.79 4.38 -17.18
N ILE A 210 0.67 3.73 -17.52
CA ILE A 210 0.61 2.28 -17.72
C ILE A 210 1.33 1.87 -19.01
N ASP A 211 1.28 2.69 -20.06
CA ASP A 211 1.96 2.42 -21.34
C ASP A 211 3.49 2.44 -21.22
N ASN A 212 4.03 3.06 -20.18
CA ASN A 212 5.46 3.02 -19.85
C ASN A 212 5.87 1.74 -19.11
N GLY A 213 4.95 0.79 -18.94
CA GLY A 213 5.17 -0.51 -18.33
C GLY A 213 5.64 -1.58 -19.32
N ASP A 214 6.67 -1.27 -20.13
CA ASP A 214 7.28 -2.24 -21.05
C ASP A 214 7.95 -3.40 -20.30
N PHE A 215 8.17 -3.25 -19.00
CA PHE A 215 8.87 -4.25 -18.18
C PHE A 215 7.91 -4.97 -17.24
N LYS A 216 7.85 -6.29 -17.38
CA LYS A 216 7.05 -7.18 -16.53
C LYS A 216 7.95 -7.97 -15.60
N PHE A 217 7.68 -7.90 -14.30
CA PHE A 217 8.30 -8.79 -13.31
C PHE A 217 7.96 -10.26 -13.62
N VAL A 218 8.96 -11.14 -13.56
CA VAL A 218 8.81 -12.57 -13.77
C VAL A 218 9.06 -13.34 -12.48
N SER A 219 10.23 -13.13 -11.88
CA SER A 219 10.62 -13.82 -10.65
C SER A 219 11.74 -13.09 -9.93
N TYR A 220 11.97 -13.46 -8.68
CA TYR A 220 13.17 -13.08 -7.94
C TYR A 220 13.79 -14.29 -7.25
N ASN A 221 15.04 -14.16 -6.86
CA ASN A 221 15.67 -15.01 -5.86
C ASN A 221 16.57 -14.19 -4.93
N ILE A 222 16.76 -14.71 -3.75
CA ILE A 222 17.64 -14.13 -2.73
C ILE A 222 18.98 -14.86 -2.80
N ASN A 223 20.07 -14.09 -2.85
CA ASN A 223 21.42 -14.56 -2.63
C ASN A 223 21.86 -14.08 -1.24
N ASP A 224 21.93 -15.00 -0.29
CA ASP A 224 22.31 -14.81 1.10
C ASP A 224 23.69 -15.41 1.44
N ASP A 225 24.56 -15.55 0.45
CA ASP A 225 25.93 -16.08 0.60
C ASP A 225 26.90 -15.04 1.21
N ASN A 226 26.43 -14.26 2.19
CA ASN A 226 27.24 -13.31 2.93
C ASN A 226 27.95 -14.05 4.08
N GLU A 227 29.30 -13.95 4.15
CA GLU A 227 30.11 -14.66 5.16
C GLU A 227 29.82 -14.20 6.60
N GLU A 228 29.30 -12.99 6.80
CA GLU A 228 29.07 -12.41 8.14
C GLU A 228 27.63 -12.64 8.65
N THR A 229 26.65 -12.54 7.78
CA THR A 229 25.22 -12.52 8.16
C THR A 229 24.38 -13.58 7.47
N GLY A 230 24.80 -14.08 6.31
CA GLY A 230 24.06 -15.04 5.51
C GLY A 230 24.06 -16.45 6.11
N ASN A 231 23.05 -17.21 5.77
CA ASN A 231 22.93 -18.62 6.19
C ASN A 231 22.78 -19.59 5.02
N SER A 232 22.90 -19.09 3.79
CA SER A 232 22.88 -19.84 2.52
C SER A 232 21.63 -20.71 2.33
N ASN A 233 20.48 -20.22 2.77
CA ASN A 233 19.19 -20.91 2.65
C ASN A 233 18.32 -20.37 1.50
N ALA A 234 18.80 -19.35 0.78
CA ALA A 234 18.13 -18.64 -0.32
C ALA A 234 16.79 -17.99 0.08
N ASN A 235 16.63 -17.66 1.36
CA ASN A 235 15.47 -16.96 1.90
C ASN A 235 15.92 -15.67 2.59
N LEU A 236 15.06 -14.66 2.58
CA LEU A 236 15.29 -13.44 3.34
C LEU A 236 14.93 -13.66 4.81
N ASN A 237 15.91 -13.57 5.70
CA ASN A 237 15.70 -13.61 7.14
C ASN A 237 16.02 -12.26 7.80
N PRO A 238 15.44 -11.94 8.97
CA PRO A 238 15.78 -10.72 9.70
C PRO A 238 17.29 -10.65 10.01
N LEU A 239 17.86 -9.43 9.91
CA LEU A 239 19.29 -9.12 10.11
C LEU A 239 20.27 -9.68 9.07
N GLU A 240 19.78 -10.35 8.04
CA GLU A 240 20.64 -10.76 6.92
C GLU A 240 20.84 -9.63 5.93
N GLN A 241 22.08 -9.45 5.50
CA GLN A 241 22.44 -8.67 4.34
C GLN A 241 22.39 -9.60 3.12
N VAL A 242 21.51 -9.27 2.19
CA VAL A 242 21.23 -10.14 1.04
C VAL A 242 21.30 -9.37 -0.26
N LYS A 243 21.55 -10.08 -1.34
CA LYS A 243 21.41 -9.55 -2.70
C LYS A 243 20.10 -10.05 -3.32
N LEU A 244 19.40 -9.13 -3.97
CA LEU A 244 18.16 -9.40 -4.69
C LEU A 244 18.45 -9.55 -6.18
N ASN A 245 18.28 -10.76 -6.66
CA ASN A 245 18.33 -11.05 -8.09
C ASN A 245 16.92 -11.00 -8.65
N VAL A 246 16.73 -10.26 -9.75
CA VAL A 246 15.43 -10.02 -10.33
C VAL A 246 15.42 -10.40 -11.80
N THR A 247 14.42 -11.20 -12.18
CA THR A 247 14.13 -11.55 -13.57
C THR A 247 12.93 -10.75 -14.04
N PHE A 248 13.03 -10.09 -15.18
CA PHE A 248 11.94 -9.35 -15.81
C PHE A 248 11.94 -9.54 -17.31
N GLU A 249 10.83 -9.22 -17.96
CA GLU A 249 10.65 -9.30 -19.40
C GLU A 249 10.32 -7.91 -19.95
N ASN A 250 11.01 -7.50 -21.01
CA ASN A 250 10.60 -6.38 -21.83
C ASN A 250 9.47 -6.85 -22.76
N LYS A 251 8.26 -6.36 -22.53
CA LYS A 251 7.06 -6.70 -23.31
C LYS A 251 6.91 -5.86 -24.58
N SER A 252 7.71 -4.82 -24.72
CA SER A 252 7.61 -3.92 -25.87
C SER A 252 8.41 -4.42 -27.08
N GLU A 253 8.11 -3.85 -28.23
CA GLU A 253 8.90 -4.03 -29.45
C GLU A 253 10.09 -3.06 -29.52
N ILE A 254 10.34 -2.30 -28.43
CA ILE A 254 11.43 -1.33 -28.34
C ILE A 254 12.59 -1.96 -27.57
N SER A 255 13.80 -1.78 -28.11
CA SER A 255 15.04 -2.11 -27.41
C SER A 255 15.60 -0.87 -26.74
N TYR A 256 16.21 -1.05 -25.57
CA TYR A 256 16.80 0.03 -24.77
C TYR A 256 18.28 -0.27 -24.55
N ASP A 257 19.13 0.75 -24.69
CA ASP A 257 20.56 0.66 -24.40
C ASP A 257 20.91 1.53 -23.20
N ASN A 258 21.97 1.16 -22.48
CA ASN A 258 22.50 1.90 -21.33
C ASN A 258 21.44 2.20 -20.25
N VAL A 259 20.64 1.21 -19.91
CA VAL A 259 19.55 1.34 -18.94
C VAL A 259 20.09 1.30 -17.51
N LYS A 260 19.64 2.23 -16.70
CA LYS A 260 19.86 2.24 -15.25
C LYS A 260 18.63 1.74 -14.52
N ALA A 261 18.72 0.62 -13.82
CA ALA A 261 17.69 0.14 -12.92
C ALA A 261 17.97 0.61 -11.49
N VAL A 262 16.93 1.09 -10.78
CA VAL A 262 17.04 1.63 -9.42
C VAL A 262 16.05 0.95 -8.51
N LEU A 263 16.54 0.22 -7.51
CA LEU A 263 15.74 -0.41 -6.46
C LEU A 263 15.31 0.63 -5.42
N ARG A 264 14.04 0.62 -5.06
CA ARG A 264 13.47 1.46 -3.98
C ARG A 264 12.52 0.65 -3.13
N THR A 265 12.37 1.07 -1.87
CA THR A 265 11.31 0.59 -0.99
C THR A 265 10.89 1.71 -0.06
N ASN A 266 9.63 1.72 0.32
CA ASN A 266 9.09 2.62 1.35
C ASN A 266 9.03 1.93 2.73
N ASN A 267 9.52 0.69 2.83
CA ASN A 267 9.52 -0.03 4.08
C ASN A 267 10.69 0.43 4.97
N VAL A 268 10.34 1.01 6.11
CA VAL A 268 11.32 1.57 7.08
C VAL A 268 12.20 0.51 7.76
N MET A 269 11.77 -0.76 7.70
CA MET A 269 12.53 -1.88 8.24
C MET A 269 13.59 -2.41 7.25
N VAL A 270 13.72 -1.77 6.09
CA VAL A 270 14.68 -2.15 5.05
C VAL A 270 15.68 -1.02 4.84
N ARG A 271 16.96 -1.32 4.95
CA ARG A 271 18.04 -0.45 4.53
C ARG A 271 18.63 -0.99 3.22
N ILE A 272 18.55 -0.22 2.15
CA ILE A 272 19.19 -0.57 0.88
C ILE A 272 20.63 -0.06 0.91
N ASP A 273 21.59 -0.96 0.70
CA ASP A 273 23.03 -0.65 0.67
C ASP A 273 23.52 -0.43 -0.76
N ASP A 274 23.03 -1.22 -1.74
CA ASP A 274 23.20 -0.92 -3.16
C ASP A 274 21.85 -0.95 -3.87
N SER A 275 21.54 0.13 -4.56
CA SER A 275 20.25 0.36 -5.21
C SER A 275 20.32 0.45 -6.73
N ILE A 276 21.51 0.36 -7.34
CA ILE A 276 21.69 0.70 -8.75
C ILE A 276 22.29 -0.47 -9.53
N ALA A 277 21.57 -0.90 -10.57
CA ALA A 277 22.09 -1.84 -11.57
C ALA A 277 22.24 -1.16 -12.93
N GLN A 278 23.35 -1.39 -13.61
CA GLN A 278 23.59 -0.93 -14.98
C GLN A 278 23.37 -2.07 -15.97
N ILE A 279 22.47 -1.87 -16.91
CA ILE A 279 22.11 -2.85 -17.93
C ILE A 279 22.55 -2.31 -19.29
N ASN A 280 23.48 -2.99 -19.96
CA ASN A 280 24.04 -2.52 -21.21
C ASN A 280 22.99 -2.42 -22.32
N SER A 281 22.13 -3.43 -22.42
CA SER A 281 21.02 -3.44 -23.39
C SER A 281 19.87 -4.32 -22.90
N ILE A 282 18.67 -3.96 -23.32
CA ILE A 282 17.44 -4.74 -23.14
C ILE A 282 16.79 -4.85 -24.51
N GLY A 283 16.79 -6.04 -25.10
CA GLY A 283 16.17 -6.29 -26.39
C GLY A 283 14.64 -6.28 -26.33
N ALA A 284 14.00 -6.07 -27.47
CA ALA A 284 12.56 -6.21 -27.61
C ALA A 284 12.12 -7.64 -27.29
N ASN A 285 11.06 -7.80 -26.49
CA ASN A 285 10.54 -9.10 -26.05
C ASN A 285 11.60 -10.02 -25.40
N GLU A 286 12.59 -9.42 -24.74
CA GLU A 286 13.70 -10.14 -24.09
C GLU A 286 13.44 -10.30 -22.59
N THR A 287 13.85 -11.46 -22.05
CA THR A 287 13.90 -11.70 -20.61
C THR A 287 15.29 -11.42 -20.07
N ILE A 288 15.39 -10.56 -19.06
CA ILE A 288 16.63 -10.07 -18.50
C ILE A 288 16.73 -10.49 -17.04
N ASN A 289 17.96 -10.78 -16.61
CA ASN A 289 18.28 -11.02 -15.20
C ASN A 289 19.23 -9.94 -14.70
N ILE A 290 18.83 -9.27 -13.61
CA ILE A 290 19.71 -8.44 -12.79
C ILE A 290 20.25 -9.35 -11.69
N VAL A 291 21.56 -9.55 -11.63
CA VAL A 291 22.19 -10.51 -10.70
C VAL A 291 23.22 -9.79 -9.87
N ASP A 292 23.11 -9.93 -8.54
CA ASP A 292 24.05 -9.44 -7.52
C ASP A 292 24.31 -7.92 -7.50
N GLU A 293 23.42 -7.13 -8.15
CA GLU A 293 23.54 -5.67 -8.24
C GLU A 293 22.76 -4.92 -7.15
N PHE A 294 21.68 -5.52 -6.61
CA PHE A 294 20.89 -4.91 -5.54
C PHE A 294 21.22 -5.56 -4.20
N GLU A 295 21.54 -4.76 -3.20
CA GLU A 295 21.90 -5.24 -1.87
C GLU A 295 21.13 -4.50 -0.78
N PHE A 296 20.59 -5.22 0.19
CA PHE A 296 19.86 -4.64 1.32
C PHE A 296 19.92 -5.53 2.57
N ILE A 297 19.57 -4.93 3.70
CA ILE A 297 19.40 -5.60 4.99
C ILE A 297 18.03 -5.31 5.57
N VAL A 298 17.48 -6.26 6.29
CA VAL A 298 16.17 -6.13 6.94
C VAL A 298 16.33 -6.09 8.46
N ASP A 299 15.61 -5.18 9.11
CA ASP A 299 15.62 -5.00 10.57
C ASP A 299 15.14 -6.25 11.31
N GLU A 300 15.62 -6.43 12.56
CA GLU A 300 15.24 -7.55 13.42
C GLU A 300 13.75 -7.60 13.79
N THR A 301 13.07 -6.47 13.71
CA THR A 301 11.65 -6.32 14.09
C THR A 301 10.69 -6.63 12.95
N VAL A 302 11.21 -6.94 11.75
CA VAL A 302 10.34 -7.31 10.61
C VAL A 302 9.55 -8.57 10.92
N GLN A 303 8.28 -8.57 10.58
CA GLN A 303 7.42 -9.71 10.85
C GLN A 303 7.73 -10.87 9.90
N ILE A 304 8.03 -12.04 10.46
CA ILE A 304 8.19 -13.29 9.71
C ILE A 304 6.85 -13.64 9.03
N GLY A 305 6.92 -14.02 7.76
CA GLY A 305 5.74 -14.29 6.93
C GLY A 305 5.13 -13.06 6.28
N SER A 306 5.72 -11.85 6.49
CA SER A 306 5.29 -10.66 5.76
C SER A 306 5.95 -10.58 4.39
N SER A 307 5.30 -9.86 3.47
CA SER A 307 5.85 -9.54 2.15
C SER A 307 6.34 -8.09 2.13
N LEU A 308 7.60 -7.91 1.74
CA LEU A 308 8.24 -6.59 1.56
C LEU A 308 8.14 -6.18 0.08
N GLY A 309 7.58 -5.01 -0.19
CA GLY A 309 7.50 -4.47 -1.53
C GLY A 309 8.75 -3.68 -1.90
N PHE A 310 9.38 -4.06 -3.00
CA PHE A 310 10.45 -3.30 -3.63
C PHE A 310 9.99 -2.84 -5.01
N ASP A 311 10.30 -1.60 -5.37
CA ASP A 311 9.99 -1.04 -6.68
C ASP A 311 11.31 -0.89 -7.47
N VAL A 312 11.36 -1.47 -8.67
CA VAL A 312 12.49 -1.34 -9.60
C VAL A 312 12.09 -0.37 -10.69
N TYR A 313 12.75 0.78 -10.73
CA TYR A 313 12.55 1.82 -11.73
C TYR A 313 13.63 1.75 -12.80
N PHE A 314 13.24 1.91 -14.05
CA PHE A 314 14.15 1.92 -15.19
C PHE A 314 14.27 3.31 -15.80
N TYR A 315 15.49 3.71 -16.08
CA TYR A 315 15.81 5.01 -16.68
C TYR A 315 16.72 4.81 -17.89
N ASP A 316 16.46 5.56 -18.96
CA ASP A 316 17.32 5.61 -20.12
C ASP A 316 18.62 6.41 -19.88
N GLU A 317 19.45 6.56 -20.92
CA GLU A 317 20.70 7.33 -20.88
C GLU A 317 20.49 8.83 -20.55
N ASN A 318 19.31 9.38 -20.82
CA ASN A 318 18.91 10.76 -20.52
C ASN A 318 18.34 10.90 -19.11
N ASN A 319 18.29 9.81 -18.35
CA ASN A 319 17.65 9.73 -17.03
C ASN A 319 16.13 9.95 -17.06
N GLU A 320 15.48 9.68 -18.19
CA GLU A 320 14.03 9.64 -18.33
C GLU A 320 13.51 8.26 -17.93
N SER A 321 12.38 8.23 -17.21
CA SER A 321 11.78 6.95 -16.77
C SER A 321 11.17 6.22 -17.96
N ILE A 322 11.60 4.97 -18.17
CA ILE A 322 11.12 4.08 -19.25
C ILE A 322 10.27 2.93 -18.73
N GLY A 323 10.10 2.79 -17.42
CA GLY A 323 9.22 1.80 -16.82
C GLY A 323 9.55 1.51 -15.37
N MET A 324 8.69 0.70 -14.75
CA MET A 324 8.90 0.17 -13.40
C MET A 324 8.12 -1.12 -13.21
N PHE A 325 8.52 -1.93 -12.25
CA PHE A 325 7.70 -3.03 -11.71
C PHE A 325 7.96 -3.20 -10.21
N ARG A 326 7.05 -3.92 -9.53
CA ARG A 326 7.16 -4.24 -8.12
C ARG A 326 7.59 -5.69 -7.91
N VAL A 327 8.51 -5.89 -6.96
CA VAL A 327 9.00 -7.20 -6.51
C VAL A 327 8.48 -7.45 -5.10
N PRO A 328 7.59 -8.42 -4.87
CA PRO A 328 7.17 -8.84 -3.54
C PRO A 328 8.20 -9.84 -3.00
N VAL A 329 8.92 -9.48 -1.96
CA VAL A 329 9.92 -10.35 -1.31
C VAL A 329 9.38 -10.83 0.03
N GLU A 330 9.28 -12.14 0.21
CA GLU A 330 8.78 -12.74 1.45
C GLU A 330 9.88 -12.84 2.50
N VAL A 331 9.53 -12.55 3.75
CA VAL A 331 10.41 -12.67 4.91
C VAL A 331 10.19 -14.03 5.56
N TYR A 332 11.26 -14.80 5.67
CA TYR A 332 11.26 -16.12 6.30
C TYR A 332 11.92 -16.06 7.67
N GLY A 333 11.67 -17.06 8.50
CA GLY A 333 12.32 -17.20 9.80
C GLY A 333 11.79 -18.42 10.55
N LYS A 334 12.45 -18.76 11.64
CA LYS A 334 11.98 -19.81 12.52
C LYS A 334 10.81 -19.28 13.35
N GLN A 335 9.62 -19.76 13.07
CA GLN A 335 8.49 -19.58 13.98
C GLN A 335 8.64 -20.59 15.12
N LEU A 336 8.69 -20.08 16.35
CA LEU A 336 8.56 -20.94 17.52
C LEU A 336 7.07 -21.17 17.76
N GLU A 337 6.60 -22.37 17.44
CA GLU A 337 5.27 -22.80 17.80
C GLU A 337 5.29 -23.41 19.20
N TYR A 338 4.46 -22.88 20.08
CA TYR A 338 4.22 -23.49 21.38
C TYR A 338 3.49 -24.82 21.17
N SER A 339 4.15 -25.92 21.50
CA SER A 339 3.56 -27.26 21.42
C SER A 339 2.95 -27.69 22.75
N SER A 340 3.71 -27.56 23.84
CA SER A 340 3.25 -27.97 25.17
C SER A 340 4.16 -27.42 26.28
N VAL A 341 3.64 -27.44 27.50
CA VAL A 341 4.45 -27.30 28.74
C VAL A 341 4.67 -28.66 29.34
N ILE A 342 5.91 -28.97 29.69
CA ILE A 342 6.25 -30.16 30.48
C ILE A 342 6.61 -29.66 31.88
N ILE A 343 5.93 -30.20 32.88
CA ILE A 343 6.28 -29.99 34.28
C ILE A 343 7.35 -31.01 34.65
N LYS A 344 8.48 -30.54 35.18
CA LYS A 344 9.62 -31.39 35.61
C LYS A 344 9.96 -31.05 37.05
N ASN A 345 10.52 -32.03 37.74
CA ASN A 345 11.03 -31.87 39.11
C ASN A 345 9.98 -31.21 40.04
N ASP A 346 8.72 -31.58 39.90
CA ASP A 346 7.69 -31.25 40.86
C ASP A 346 7.92 -32.01 42.17
N ASP A 347 7.51 -31.43 43.29
CA ASP A 347 7.87 -31.96 44.63
C ASP A 347 7.41 -33.42 44.87
N ASN A 348 6.33 -33.85 44.23
CA ASN A 348 5.80 -35.20 44.35
C ASN A 348 6.02 -36.12 43.14
N GLY A 349 6.57 -35.58 42.03
CA GLY A 349 6.97 -36.32 40.83
C GLY A 349 5.82 -36.82 39.96
N ASN A 350 4.62 -36.27 40.12
CA ASN A 350 3.43 -36.70 39.36
C ASN A 350 3.23 -35.98 38.01
N GLY A 351 4.04 -34.96 37.70
CA GLY A 351 3.98 -34.20 36.47
C GLY A 351 2.81 -33.16 36.44
N ILE A 352 2.21 -32.89 37.58
CA ILE A 352 1.09 -31.94 37.75
C ILE A 352 1.49 -30.93 38.81
N LEU A 353 1.40 -29.63 38.49
CA LEU A 353 1.64 -28.58 39.48
C LEU A 353 0.41 -28.39 40.37
N GLU A 354 0.56 -28.70 41.64
CA GLU A 354 -0.48 -28.55 42.67
C GLU A 354 -0.21 -27.35 43.57
N ALA A 355 -1.24 -26.91 44.31
CA ALA A 355 -1.12 -25.75 45.17
C ALA A 355 -0.08 -25.97 46.27
N GLY A 356 0.97 -25.17 46.31
CA GLY A 356 2.05 -25.19 47.28
C GLY A 356 3.31 -25.99 46.85
N GLU A 357 3.31 -26.54 45.64
CA GLU A 357 4.46 -27.23 45.06
C GLU A 357 5.36 -26.26 44.25
N SER A 358 6.62 -26.63 44.16
CA SER A 358 7.60 -26.07 43.26
C SER A 358 7.88 -27.02 42.12
N ALA A 359 8.00 -26.53 40.89
CA ALA A 359 8.35 -27.34 39.75
C ALA A 359 9.14 -26.51 38.69
N ASP A 360 9.90 -27.23 37.85
CA ASP A 360 10.55 -26.65 36.66
C ASP A 360 9.61 -26.73 35.45
N PHE A 361 9.56 -25.69 34.66
CA PHE A 361 8.84 -25.69 33.39
C PHE A 361 9.78 -25.91 32.20
N GLY A 362 9.49 -26.91 31.41
CA GLY A 362 10.05 -27.04 30.07
C GLY A 362 9.01 -26.60 29.02
N VAL A 363 9.33 -25.64 28.17
CA VAL A 363 8.53 -25.31 27.00
C VAL A 363 9.04 -26.13 25.81
N VAL A 364 8.13 -26.82 25.13
CA VAL A 364 8.44 -27.62 23.93
C VAL A 364 7.78 -27.00 22.71
#